data_ff17a64fd4b0592e593a8c0ca387c1fd
#
_entry.id   ff17a64fd4b0592e593a8c0ca387c1fd
#
_cell.length_a   1.000
_cell.length_b   1.000
_cell.length_c   1.000
_cell.angle_alpha   90.00
_cell.angle_beta   90.00
_cell.angle_gamma   90.00
#
_symmetry.space_group_name_H-M   'P 1'
#
loop_
_entity.id
_entity.type
_entity.pdbx_description
1 polymer ?
#
loop_
_entity_poly.entity_id
_entity_poly.type
_entity_poly.pdbx_seq_one_letter_code
_entity_poly.pdbx_strand_id
1 'polypeptide(L)'
;LNRPEVHTLSCGAAKPRDFDCHLEALDHYDNIAPTIKPIEQRLRAEMDSVLGADWCARWPEGLPHYVDVPDEVNISEILRLWTYSKSLDLVDWGQMRYNLLGQADHWFPGEHVAKLDVEKVADCLAASPFAERIPGILAEAHEILHAADQKRLSESDD
;
A
#
# COMPACT_ATOMS: atom_id res chain seq x y z
N LEU A 1 -16.02 -5.84 8.29
CA LEU A 1 -17.18 -5.80 9.18
C LEU A 1 -17.07 -6.76 10.39
N ASN A 2 -16.18 -7.76 10.35
CA ASN A 2 -15.98 -8.69 11.49
C ASN A 2 -15.02 -8.13 12.58
N ARG A 3 -14.70 -6.86 12.52
CA ARG A 3 -13.92 -6.17 13.55
C ARG A 3 -14.84 -5.26 14.32
N PRO A 4 -14.91 -5.37 15.66
CA PRO A 4 -15.87 -4.61 16.48
C PRO A 4 -15.67 -3.10 16.38
N GLU A 5 -14.48 -2.66 15.97
CA GLU A 5 -14.14 -1.25 15.78
C GLU A 5 -14.66 -0.67 14.45
N VAL A 6 -15.06 -1.54 13.50
CA VAL A 6 -15.51 -1.13 12.15
C VAL A 6 -17.03 -1.22 12.08
N HIS A 7 -17.71 -0.09 12.18
CA HIS A 7 -19.18 -0.02 12.17
C HIS A 7 -19.76 0.06 10.75
N THR A 8 -19.02 0.64 9.81
CA THR A 8 -19.50 0.81 8.43
C THR A 8 -18.33 0.87 7.46
N LEU A 9 -18.60 0.51 6.22
CA LEU A 9 -17.69 0.65 5.09
C LEU A 9 -18.37 1.43 3.98
N SER A 10 -17.68 2.39 3.39
CA SER A 10 -18.12 3.05 2.17
C SER A 10 -17.60 2.25 0.97
N CYS A 11 -18.50 1.73 0.17
CA CYS A 11 -18.19 0.97 -1.02
C CYS A 11 -18.43 1.82 -2.25
N GLY A 12 -17.37 2.07 -3.04
CA GLY A 12 -17.47 2.70 -4.34
C GLY A 12 -17.80 1.66 -5.43
N ALA A 13 -18.47 2.13 -6.49
CA ALA A 13 -18.74 1.35 -7.69
C ALA A 13 -18.60 2.26 -8.90
N ALA A 14 -17.99 1.76 -9.98
CA ALA A 14 -17.94 2.44 -11.26
C ALA A 14 -19.20 2.17 -12.10
N LYS A 15 -19.75 0.98 -11.98
CA LYS A 15 -20.95 0.50 -12.71
C LYS A 15 -21.95 -0.10 -11.69
N PRO A 16 -23.26 -0.06 -11.94
CA PRO A 16 -24.26 -0.63 -11.04
C PRO A 16 -24.01 -2.10 -10.67
N ARG A 17 -23.52 -2.91 -11.60
CA ARG A 17 -23.20 -4.34 -11.38
C ARG A 17 -22.07 -4.57 -10.36
N ASP A 18 -21.24 -3.57 -10.09
CA ASP A 18 -20.15 -3.71 -9.11
C ASP A 18 -20.70 -3.87 -7.69
N PHE A 19 -21.95 -3.42 -7.45
CA PHE A 19 -22.65 -3.66 -6.20
C PHE A 19 -23.05 -5.12 -6.00
N ASP A 20 -23.14 -5.93 -7.07
CA ASP A 20 -23.48 -7.35 -6.97
C ASP A 20 -22.38 -8.08 -6.17
N CYS A 21 -21.10 -7.80 -6.43
CA CYS A 21 -19.99 -8.35 -5.65
C CYS A 21 -20.00 -7.88 -4.19
N HIS A 22 -20.46 -6.66 -3.90
CA HIS A 22 -20.60 -6.18 -2.52
C HIS A 22 -21.73 -6.92 -1.79
N LEU A 23 -22.83 -7.22 -2.47
CA LEU A 23 -23.92 -8.00 -1.92
C LEU A 23 -23.52 -9.45 -1.68
N GLU A 24 -22.83 -10.09 -2.64
CA GLU A 24 -22.27 -11.44 -2.46
C GLU A 24 -21.34 -11.53 -1.24
N ALA A 25 -20.55 -10.49 -0.97
CA ALA A 25 -19.71 -10.44 0.22
C ALA A 25 -20.53 -10.45 1.53
N LEU A 26 -21.77 -9.92 1.52
CA LEU A 26 -22.66 -9.95 2.68
C LEU A 26 -23.23 -11.36 2.96
N ASP A 27 -23.35 -12.21 1.94
CA ASP A 27 -23.80 -13.61 2.11
C ASP A 27 -22.84 -14.42 3.01
N HIS A 28 -21.58 -13.96 3.11
CA HIS A 28 -20.58 -14.55 3.99
C HIS A 28 -20.57 -13.95 5.40
N TYR A 29 -21.43 -12.97 5.71
CA TYR A 29 -21.35 -12.20 6.95
C TYR A 29 -21.45 -13.07 8.21
N ASP A 30 -22.39 -14.00 8.26
CA ASP A 30 -22.58 -14.89 9.39
C ASP A 30 -21.50 -15.97 9.52
N ASN A 31 -20.67 -16.14 8.48
CA ASN A 31 -19.65 -17.17 8.40
C ASN A 31 -18.26 -16.61 7.99
N ILE A 32 -18.00 -15.34 8.31
CA ILE A 32 -16.80 -14.60 7.91
C ILE A 32 -15.53 -15.28 8.41
N ALA A 33 -15.46 -15.68 9.67
CA ALA A 33 -14.24 -16.16 10.27
C ALA A 33 -13.67 -17.42 9.57
N PRO A 34 -14.46 -18.50 9.32
CA PRO A 34 -13.97 -19.66 8.59
C PRO A 34 -13.68 -19.39 7.12
N THR A 35 -14.31 -18.38 6.50
CA THR A 35 -14.07 -18.00 5.10
C THR A 35 -12.83 -17.12 4.95
N ILE A 36 -12.70 -16.09 5.77
CA ILE A 36 -11.66 -15.05 5.62
C ILE A 36 -10.32 -15.46 6.25
N LYS A 37 -10.33 -16.12 7.43
CA LYS A 37 -9.08 -16.52 8.09
C LYS A 37 -8.13 -17.35 7.23
N PRO A 38 -8.57 -18.36 6.47
CA PRO A 38 -7.68 -19.10 5.59
C PRO A 38 -7.09 -18.24 4.47
N ILE A 39 -7.84 -17.23 3.98
CA ILE A 39 -7.36 -16.29 2.96
C ILE A 39 -6.28 -15.38 3.56
N GLU A 40 -6.57 -14.75 4.71
CA GLU A 40 -5.60 -13.91 5.42
C GLU A 40 -4.31 -14.68 5.76
N GLN A 41 -4.44 -15.93 6.19
CA GLN A 41 -3.29 -16.78 6.49
C GLN A 41 -2.43 -17.06 5.25
N ARG A 42 -3.04 -17.35 4.10
CA ARG A 42 -2.31 -17.56 2.85
C ARG A 42 -1.62 -16.29 2.37
N LEU A 43 -2.31 -15.15 2.40
CA LEU A 43 -1.70 -13.86 2.03
C LEU A 43 -0.51 -13.53 2.93
N ARG A 44 -0.65 -13.72 4.25
CA ARG A 44 0.46 -13.49 5.18
C ARG A 44 1.62 -14.45 4.94
N ALA A 45 1.35 -15.73 4.74
CA ALA A 45 2.40 -16.72 4.46
C ALA A 45 3.15 -16.39 3.17
N GLU A 46 2.47 -15.91 2.14
CA GLU A 46 3.09 -15.45 0.90
C GLU A 46 3.97 -14.22 1.13
N MET A 47 3.45 -13.20 1.83
CA MET A 47 4.23 -12.02 2.19
C MET A 47 5.48 -12.39 2.99
N ASP A 48 5.35 -13.25 4.00
CA ASP A 48 6.46 -13.70 4.85
C ASP A 48 7.50 -14.49 4.03
N SER A 49 7.05 -15.27 3.06
CA SER A 49 7.93 -16.04 2.15
C SER A 49 8.76 -15.14 1.24
N VAL A 50 8.15 -14.06 0.73
CA VAL A 50 8.81 -13.16 -0.24
C VAL A 50 9.69 -12.11 0.45
N LEU A 51 9.20 -11.50 1.52
CA LEU A 51 9.82 -10.33 2.16
C LEU A 51 10.49 -10.62 3.49
N GLY A 52 10.18 -11.77 4.09
CA GLY A 52 10.58 -12.15 5.43
C GLY A 52 9.59 -11.70 6.52
N ALA A 53 9.35 -12.58 7.50
CA ALA A 53 8.38 -12.36 8.57
C ALA A 53 8.70 -11.12 9.43
N ASP A 54 9.98 -10.81 9.65
CA ASP A 54 10.39 -9.62 10.42
C ASP A 54 9.99 -8.34 9.70
N TRP A 55 10.24 -8.25 8.37
CA TRP A 55 9.76 -7.13 7.56
C TRP A 55 8.24 -7.01 7.63
N CYS A 56 7.52 -8.07 7.34
CA CYS A 56 6.06 -8.07 7.30
C CYS A 56 5.40 -7.65 8.62
N ALA A 57 6.04 -7.97 9.74
CA ALA A 57 5.55 -7.60 11.07
C ALA A 57 5.88 -6.15 11.45
N ARG A 58 7.02 -5.60 11.01
CA ARG A 58 7.63 -4.44 11.65
C ARG A 58 7.97 -3.28 10.71
N TRP A 59 7.80 -3.40 9.41
CA TRP A 59 8.20 -2.35 8.46
C TRP A 59 7.65 -0.95 8.77
N PRO A 60 6.46 -0.77 9.40
CA PRO A 60 5.94 0.56 9.73
C PRO A 60 6.57 1.18 10.98
N GLU A 61 7.35 0.39 11.78
CA GLU A 61 7.90 0.87 13.03
C GLU A 61 8.94 1.98 12.82
N GLY A 62 8.80 3.06 13.56
CA GLY A 62 9.76 4.15 13.58
C GLY A 62 9.88 4.95 12.28
N LEU A 63 8.91 4.84 11.37
CA LEU A 63 8.87 5.67 10.17
C LEU A 63 8.50 7.11 10.52
N PRO A 64 9.14 8.11 9.88
CA PRO A 64 8.78 9.51 10.05
C PRO A 64 7.43 9.82 9.37
N HIS A 65 6.76 10.86 9.86
CA HIS A 65 5.64 11.44 9.12
C HIS A 65 6.17 12.17 7.87
N TYR A 66 5.44 12.16 6.76
CA TYR A 66 5.93 12.69 5.49
C TYR A 66 6.37 14.16 5.55
N VAL A 67 5.73 14.99 6.38
CA VAL A 67 6.10 16.41 6.55
C VAL A 67 7.48 16.60 7.22
N ASP A 68 8.00 15.57 7.89
CA ASP A 68 9.30 15.56 8.53
C ASP A 68 10.40 14.95 7.64
N VAL A 69 10.01 14.51 6.43
CA VAL A 69 10.92 13.94 5.42
C VAL A 69 11.33 15.01 4.43
N PRO A 70 12.61 15.06 3.99
CA PRO A 70 13.03 15.95 2.91
C PRO A 70 12.13 15.83 1.69
N ASP A 71 11.80 16.97 1.09
CA ASP A 71 10.88 17.08 -0.06
C ASP A 71 9.48 16.49 0.18
N GLU A 72 9.08 16.31 1.45
CA GLU A 72 7.80 15.75 1.90
C GLU A 72 7.49 14.37 1.30
N VAL A 73 8.51 13.55 1.04
CA VAL A 73 8.34 12.19 0.48
C VAL A 73 7.58 11.29 1.45
N ASN A 74 6.50 10.67 0.98
CA ASN A 74 5.68 9.79 1.82
C ASN A 74 6.23 8.36 1.88
N ILE A 75 7.31 8.20 2.67
CA ILE A 75 8.00 6.91 2.84
C ILE A 75 7.04 5.80 3.26
N SER A 76 6.15 6.07 4.21
CA SER A 76 5.21 5.08 4.73
C SER A 76 4.28 4.54 3.63
N GLU A 77 3.72 5.42 2.81
CA GLU A 77 2.86 5.01 1.69
C GLU A 77 3.65 4.25 0.63
N ILE A 78 4.83 4.73 0.26
CA ILE A 78 5.70 4.07 -0.73
C ILE A 78 6.08 2.66 -0.31
N LEU A 79 6.49 2.47 0.96
CA LEU A 79 6.81 1.14 1.49
C LEU A 79 5.60 0.21 1.54
N ARG A 80 4.42 0.74 1.83
CA ARG A 80 3.17 -0.02 1.77
C ARG A 80 2.88 -0.51 0.36
N LEU A 81 2.97 0.38 -0.62
CA LEU A 81 2.74 0.04 -2.03
C LEU A 81 3.76 -0.98 -2.53
N TRP A 82 5.05 -0.77 -2.25
CA TRP A 82 6.12 -1.71 -2.60
C TRP A 82 5.90 -3.09 -1.96
N THR A 83 5.59 -3.12 -0.66
CA THR A 83 5.37 -4.36 0.08
C THR A 83 4.28 -5.23 -0.57
N TYR A 84 3.14 -4.64 -0.91
CA TYR A 84 2.04 -5.39 -1.52
C TYR A 84 2.30 -5.71 -3.00
N SER A 85 2.89 -4.82 -3.75
CA SER A 85 3.24 -5.09 -5.15
C SER A 85 4.25 -6.21 -5.28
N LYS A 86 5.26 -6.23 -4.41
CA LYS A 86 6.34 -7.22 -4.42
C LYS A 86 5.90 -8.61 -3.96
N SER A 87 5.03 -8.68 -2.95
CA SER A 87 4.66 -9.93 -2.29
C SER A 87 3.33 -10.51 -2.76
N LEU A 88 2.42 -9.71 -3.28
CA LEU A 88 1.07 -10.13 -3.66
C LEU A 88 0.76 -9.85 -5.14
N ASP A 89 1.77 -9.51 -5.95
CA ASP A 89 1.64 -9.21 -7.38
C ASP A 89 0.64 -8.07 -7.67
N LEU A 90 0.52 -7.10 -6.76
CA LEU A 90 -0.37 -5.95 -6.90
C LEU A 90 0.32 -4.76 -7.59
N VAL A 91 1.07 -5.02 -8.68
CA VAL A 91 1.89 -4.01 -9.35
C VAL A 91 1.04 -2.91 -9.97
N ASP A 92 0.02 -3.25 -10.77
CA ASP A 92 -0.85 -2.27 -11.43
C ASP A 92 -1.57 -1.37 -10.41
N TRP A 93 -2.05 -1.98 -9.32
CA TRP A 93 -2.64 -1.23 -8.20
C TRP A 93 -1.62 -0.32 -7.53
N GLY A 94 -0.39 -0.81 -7.31
CA GLY A 94 0.70 -0.05 -6.72
C GLY A 94 1.09 1.15 -7.59
N GLN A 95 1.24 0.95 -8.90
CA GLN A 95 1.55 1.99 -9.88
C GLN A 95 0.49 3.08 -9.92
N MET A 96 -0.79 2.69 -9.99
CA MET A 96 -1.90 3.64 -9.97
C MET A 96 -1.87 4.52 -8.71
N ARG A 97 -1.56 3.95 -7.54
CA ARG A 97 -1.49 4.68 -6.27
C ARG A 97 -0.24 5.53 -6.15
N TYR A 98 0.90 5.01 -6.56
CA TYR A 98 2.17 5.71 -6.51
C TYR A 98 2.16 6.99 -7.35
N ASN A 99 1.56 6.95 -8.54
CA ASN A 99 1.46 8.11 -9.43
C ASN A 99 0.48 9.18 -8.94
N LEU A 100 -0.28 8.91 -7.87
CA LEU A 100 -1.11 9.92 -7.19
C LEU A 100 -0.33 10.71 -6.13
N LEU A 101 0.84 10.25 -5.71
CA LEU A 101 1.72 11.02 -4.83
C LEU A 101 2.21 12.28 -5.55
N GLY A 102 2.30 13.40 -4.84
CA GLY A 102 2.66 14.69 -5.41
C GLY A 102 1.53 15.43 -6.12
N GLN A 103 0.33 14.88 -6.15
CA GLN A 103 -0.85 15.57 -6.66
C GLN A 103 -1.61 16.23 -5.51
N ALA A 104 -1.44 17.55 -5.36
CA ALA A 104 -1.87 18.34 -4.20
C ALA A 104 -3.36 18.18 -3.80
N ASP A 105 -4.22 17.78 -4.73
CA ASP A 105 -5.67 17.62 -4.51
C ASP A 105 -6.07 16.19 -4.20
N HIS A 106 -5.11 15.30 -3.90
CA HIS A 106 -5.38 13.88 -3.75
C HIS A 106 -5.34 13.41 -2.29
N TRP A 107 -5.97 12.25 -2.04
CA TRP A 107 -6.08 11.61 -0.73
C TRP A 107 -4.77 11.01 -0.21
N PHE A 108 -3.72 11.02 -1.03
CA PHE A 108 -2.38 10.54 -0.68
C PHE A 108 -1.44 11.74 -0.60
N PRO A 109 -1.32 12.33 0.60
CA PRO A 109 -0.43 13.46 0.77
C PRO A 109 1.04 13.05 0.64
N GLY A 110 1.88 14.03 0.32
CA GLY A 110 3.32 13.85 0.18
C GLY A 110 3.74 13.44 -1.22
N GLU A 111 5.03 13.50 -1.45
CA GLU A 111 5.68 13.32 -2.74
C GLU A 111 6.18 11.88 -2.93
N HIS A 112 6.45 11.52 -4.19
CA HIS A 112 7.16 10.31 -4.56
C HIS A 112 8.68 10.50 -4.62
N VAL A 113 9.46 9.43 -4.78
CA VAL A 113 10.92 9.40 -4.59
C VAL A 113 11.74 10.10 -5.69
N ALA A 114 11.15 10.61 -6.79
CA ALA A 114 11.86 11.09 -7.99
C ALA A 114 13.00 12.09 -7.75
N LYS A 115 13.03 12.75 -6.58
CA LYS A 115 14.04 13.76 -6.23
C LYS A 115 14.77 13.46 -4.92
N LEU A 116 14.63 12.25 -4.40
CA LEU A 116 15.09 11.92 -3.07
C LEU A 116 16.61 11.89 -3.00
N ASP A 117 17.17 12.74 -2.17
CA ASP A 117 18.55 12.64 -1.73
C ASP A 117 18.64 11.57 -0.63
N VAL A 118 19.17 10.40 -1.00
CA VAL A 118 19.26 9.23 -0.12
C VAL A 118 20.06 9.52 1.16
N GLU A 119 21.05 10.41 1.11
CA GLU A 119 21.85 10.77 2.29
C GLU A 119 21.01 11.54 3.31
N LYS A 120 20.14 12.43 2.85
CA LYS A 120 19.23 13.20 3.73
C LYS A 120 18.13 12.36 4.35
N VAL A 121 17.73 11.28 3.70
CA VAL A 121 16.68 10.38 4.22
C VAL A 121 17.21 9.50 5.34
N ALA A 122 18.49 9.14 5.34
CA ALA A 122 19.08 8.28 6.35
C ALA A 122 18.86 8.82 7.78
N ASP A 123 18.99 10.13 7.96
CA ASP A 123 18.84 10.78 9.28
C ASP A 123 17.40 10.67 9.82
N CYS A 124 16.38 10.79 8.95
CA CYS A 124 14.99 10.70 9.39
C CYS A 124 14.50 9.26 9.60
N LEU A 125 15.27 8.26 9.17
CA LEU A 125 14.97 6.83 9.33
C LEU A 125 15.60 6.21 10.59
N ALA A 126 16.36 6.95 11.38
CA ALA A 126 17.15 6.41 12.49
C ALA A 126 16.32 5.62 13.53
N ALA A 127 15.02 5.88 13.67
CA ALA A 127 14.13 5.15 14.57
C ALA A 127 13.58 3.84 13.97
N SER A 128 13.71 3.62 12.65
CA SER A 128 13.24 2.41 12.00
C SER A 128 14.21 1.24 12.19
N PRO A 129 13.70 0.02 12.49
CA PRO A 129 14.54 -1.17 12.53
C PRO A 129 15.12 -1.55 11.16
N PHE A 130 14.65 -0.92 10.10
CA PHE A 130 15.08 -1.15 8.72
C PHE A 130 15.74 0.09 8.08
N ALA A 131 16.25 1.02 8.88
CA ALA A 131 16.84 2.28 8.41
C ALA A 131 17.85 2.09 7.27
N GLU A 132 18.73 1.09 7.37
CA GLU A 132 19.76 0.78 6.34
C GLU A 132 19.15 0.18 5.06
N ARG A 133 18.00 -0.52 5.17
CA ARG A 133 17.37 -1.22 4.04
C ARG A 133 16.43 -0.30 3.24
N ILE A 134 15.74 0.60 3.93
CA ILE A 134 14.68 1.44 3.34
C ILE A 134 15.16 2.26 2.13
N PRO A 135 16.33 2.92 2.13
CA PRO A 135 16.78 3.68 0.97
C PRO A 135 16.85 2.86 -0.32
N GLY A 136 17.36 1.63 -0.24
CA GLY A 136 17.38 0.71 -1.38
C GLY A 136 15.98 0.29 -1.84
N ILE A 137 15.06 0.09 -0.89
CA ILE A 137 13.65 -0.22 -1.20
C ILE A 137 12.95 0.96 -1.86
N LEU A 138 13.22 2.19 -1.43
CA LEU A 138 12.63 3.39 -2.05
C LEU A 138 13.07 3.54 -3.51
N ALA A 139 14.33 3.26 -3.81
CA ALA A 139 14.84 3.26 -5.18
C ALA A 139 14.16 2.17 -6.03
N GLU A 140 14.10 0.94 -5.52
CA GLU A 140 13.41 -0.17 -6.19
C GLU A 140 11.91 0.11 -6.37
N ALA A 141 11.26 0.69 -5.35
CA ALA A 141 9.85 1.07 -5.42
C ALA A 141 9.59 2.08 -6.54
N HIS A 142 10.47 3.08 -6.68
CA HIS A 142 10.36 4.04 -7.77
C HIS A 142 10.50 3.38 -9.14
N GLU A 143 11.47 2.48 -9.29
CA GLU A 143 11.70 1.75 -10.54
C GLU A 143 10.49 0.89 -10.95
N ILE A 144 9.87 0.20 -9.99
CA ILE A 144 8.74 -0.71 -10.24
C ILE A 144 7.41 0.05 -10.37
N LEU A 145 7.21 1.08 -9.56
CA LEU A 145 5.89 1.72 -9.39
C LEU A 145 5.72 3.00 -10.20
N HIS A 146 6.80 3.64 -10.62
CA HIS A 146 6.72 4.83 -11.48
C HIS A 146 6.46 4.41 -12.92
N ALA A 147 5.18 4.36 -13.31
CA ALA A 147 4.77 4.12 -14.68
C ALA A 147 4.12 5.38 -15.27
N ALA A 148 4.43 5.69 -16.52
CA ALA A 148 3.71 6.71 -17.26
C ALA A 148 2.28 6.22 -17.54
N ASP A 149 1.29 7.09 -17.32
CA ASP A 149 -0.08 6.95 -17.81
C ASP A 149 -0.92 5.74 -17.33
N GLN A 150 -0.75 5.30 -16.08
CA GLN A 150 -1.68 4.34 -15.49
C GLN A 150 -3.04 5.03 -15.20
N LYS A 151 -4.06 4.65 -15.96
CA LYS A 151 -5.44 5.09 -15.71
C LYS A 151 -6.01 4.44 -14.44
N ARG A 152 -6.92 5.12 -13.76
CA ARG A 152 -7.71 4.52 -12.68
C ARG A 152 -8.53 3.35 -13.24
N LEU A 153 -8.70 2.30 -12.44
CA LEU A 153 -9.56 1.16 -12.82
C LEU A 153 -10.99 1.60 -13.19
N SER A 154 -11.48 2.71 -12.61
CA SER A 154 -12.78 3.31 -12.96
C SER A 154 -12.81 4.00 -14.32
N GLU A 155 -11.67 4.20 -14.96
CA GLU A 155 -11.49 4.85 -16.25
C GLU A 155 -11.06 3.85 -17.35
N SER A 156 -10.91 2.57 -16.99
CA SER A 156 -10.67 1.51 -17.97
C SER A 156 -11.95 1.24 -18.76
N ASP A 157 -11.85 1.33 -20.08
CA ASP A 157 -12.91 1.02 -21.03
C ASP A 157 -13.06 -0.50 -21.17
N ASP A 158 -13.70 -1.19 -20.21
CA ASP A 158 -14.16 -2.58 -20.33
C ASP A 158 -15.68 -2.69 -20.31
#